data_5aed7884aafeb8beb0e0654e79b7f5bf
#
_entry.id   5aed7884aafeb8beb0e0654e79b7f5bf
#
_cell.length_a   1.000
_cell.length_b   1.000
_cell.length_c   1.000
_cell.angle_alpha   90.00
_cell.angle_beta   90.00
_cell.angle_gamma   90.00
#
_symmetry.space_group_name_H-M   'P 1'
#
loop_
_entity.id
_entity.type
_entity.pdbx_description
1 polymer ?
#
loop_
_entity_poly.entity_id
_entity_poly.type
_entity_poly.pdbx_seq_one_letter_code
_entity_poly.pdbx_strand_id
1 'polypeptide(L)'
;MMPEISLNILDVAENSTRAGASLVQITVDVQPEADKLTVIITDDCGMTPEQIRQVTDPFYTSRTTRKVGLGVPFFKFAAESTGGSFSIESEPGKGTMVTAVFTLNHIDRMPLGDMTATIHTLIQGHPATDFLYVYRCSNKEVSLDTREMRAILGDVPLTAPEISSYLKDYLTENKLETDGGSVY
;
A
#
# COMPACT_ATOMS: atom_id res chain seq x y z
N MET A 1 5.44 16.78 -2.59
CA MET A 1 4.52 16.19 -1.60
C MET A 1 3.39 15.54 -2.36
N MET A 2 3.07 14.31 -2.05
CA MET A 2 1.91 13.63 -2.65
C MET A 2 0.63 14.14 -1.98
N PRO A 3 -0.46 14.34 -2.72
CA PRO A 3 -1.69 14.92 -2.14
C PRO A 3 -2.50 13.91 -1.31
N GLU A 4 -2.21 12.61 -1.39
CA GLU A 4 -2.99 11.53 -0.77
C GLU A 4 -2.08 10.41 -0.25
N ILE A 5 -2.50 9.75 0.82
CA ILE A 5 -1.79 8.58 1.40
C ILE A 5 -1.78 7.41 0.42
N SER A 6 -2.85 7.21 -0.36
CA SER A 6 -2.97 6.18 -1.38
C SER A 6 -1.83 6.20 -2.41
N LEU A 7 -1.34 7.39 -2.77
CA LEU A 7 -0.20 7.55 -3.68
C LEU A 7 1.13 7.17 -3.03
N ASN A 8 1.30 7.41 -1.73
CA ASN A 8 2.47 6.90 -1.01
C ASN A 8 2.44 5.37 -0.94
N ILE A 9 1.26 4.79 -0.70
CA ILE A 9 1.07 3.33 -0.71
C ILE A 9 1.43 2.76 -2.09
N LEU A 10 0.96 3.39 -3.17
CA LEU A 10 1.29 3.00 -4.53
C LEU A 10 2.81 2.98 -4.75
N ASP A 11 3.51 4.05 -4.39
CA ASP A 11 4.95 4.17 -4.59
C ASP A 11 5.76 3.12 -3.80
N VAL A 12 5.35 2.84 -2.55
CA VAL A 12 6.00 1.81 -1.73
C VAL A 12 5.75 0.41 -2.31
N ALA A 13 4.51 0.09 -2.69
CA ALA A 13 4.16 -1.19 -3.31
C ALA A 13 4.87 -1.38 -4.67
N GLU A 14 5.01 -0.32 -5.47
CA GLU A 14 5.79 -0.30 -6.70
C GLU A 14 7.29 -0.61 -6.46
N ASN A 15 7.86 -0.22 -5.33
CA ASN A 15 9.22 -0.59 -4.98
C ASN A 15 9.33 -2.09 -4.74
N SER A 16 8.37 -2.70 -4.06
CA SER A 16 8.30 -4.15 -3.83
C SER A 16 8.19 -4.93 -5.14
N THR A 17 7.30 -4.51 -6.06
CA THR A 17 7.16 -5.15 -7.38
C THR A 17 8.44 -5.04 -8.21
N ARG A 18 9.10 -3.88 -8.19
CA ARG A 18 10.40 -3.68 -8.88
C ARG A 18 11.53 -4.50 -8.27
N ALA A 19 11.47 -4.81 -6.97
CA ALA A 19 12.40 -5.71 -6.32
C ALA A 19 12.17 -7.19 -6.68
N GLY A 20 11.06 -7.50 -7.37
CA GLY A 20 10.70 -8.84 -7.81
C GLY A 20 9.85 -9.61 -6.80
N ALA A 21 9.11 -8.92 -5.93
CA ALA A 21 8.20 -9.55 -5.00
C ALA A 21 7.15 -10.42 -5.71
N SER A 22 6.95 -11.63 -5.21
CA SER A 22 5.89 -12.53 -5.70
C SER A 22 4.54 -12.22 -5.03
N LEU A 23 4.58 -11.69 -3.81
CA LEU A 23 3.42 -11.28 -3.04
C LEU A 23 3.67 -9.91 -2.39
N VAL A 24 2.72 -9.00 -2.56
CA VAL A 24 2.65 -7.73 -1.83
C VAL A 24 1.34 -7.69 -1.04
N GLN A 25 1.41 -7.45 0.26
CA GLN A 25 0.24 -7.32 1.12
C GLN A 25 0.11 -5.86 1.56
N ILE A 26 -1.10 -5.31 1.47
CA ILE A 26 -1.41 -3.94 1.85
C ILE A 26 -2.59 -3.97 2.81
N THR A 27 -2.37 -3.54 4.03
CA THR A 27 -3.41 -3.38 5.05
C THR A 27 -3.60 -1.91 5.37
N VAL A 28 -4.84 -1.46 5.31
CA VAL A 28 -5.27 -0.13 5.76
C VAL A 28 -6.28 -0.34 6.88
N ASP A 29 -5.96 0.14 8.07
CA ASP A 29 -6.78 -0.02 9.28
C ASP A 29 -7.14 1.36 9.84
N VAL A 30 -8.43 1.69 9.77
CA VAL A 30 -8.99 2.95 10.25
C VAL A 30 -9.72 2.70 11.57
N GLN A 31 -9.25 3.33 12.63
CA GLN A 31 -9.81 3.25 13.97
C GLN A 31 -10.24 4.63 14.46
N PRO A 32 -11.44 5.11 14.10
CA PRO A 32 -11.91 6.44 14.47
C PRO A 32 -11.95 6.68 15.97
N GLU A 33 -12.34 5.66 16.75
CA GLU A 33 -12.42 5.74 18.21
C GLU A 33 -11.05 5.89 18.89
N ALA A 34 -10.00 5.37 18.24
CA ALA A 34 -8.61 5.50 18.70
C ALA A 34 -7.87 6.66 18.05
N ASP A 35 -8.56 7.45 17.21
CA ASP A 35 -7.98 8.54 16.41
C ASP A 35 -6.76 8.09 15.58
N LYS A 36 -6.86 6.91 14.95
CA LYS A 36 -5.71 6.23 14.35
C LYS A 36 -6.01 5.71 12.95
N LEU A 37 -5.10 5.95 12.03
CA LEU A 37 -5.02 5.30 10.73
C LEU A 37 -3.68 4.58 10.63
N THR A 38 -3.70 3.27 10.39
CA THR A 38 -2.48 2.46 10.22
C THR A 38 -2.44 1.88 8.81
N VAL A 39 -1.29 2.03 8.17
CA VAL A 39 -0.99 1.39 6.89
C VAL A 39 0.18 0.44 7.09
N ILE A 40 0.01 -0.81 6.66
CA ILE A 40 1.07 -1.82 6.68
C ILE A 40 1.24 -2.35 5.26
N ILE A 41 2.47 -2.33 4.75
CA ILE A 41 2.81 -2.89 3.45
C ILE A 41 3.90 -3.93 3.68
N THR A 42 3.67 -5.17 3.26
CA THR A 42 4.66 -6.25 3.35
C THR A 42 4.93 -6.86 1.99
N ASP A 43 6.16 -7.30 1.79
CA ASP A 43 6.59 -8.08 0.64
C ASP A 43 7.48 -9.26 1.05
N ASP A 44 7.75 -10.16 0.12
CA ASP A 44 8.54 -11.38 0.31
C ASP A 44 10.00 -11.27 -0.20
N CYS A 45 10.47 -10.06 -0.56
CA CYS A 45 11.82 -9.87 -1.07
C CYS A 45 12.85 -9.61 0.04
N GLY A 46 12.63 -8.56 0.80
CA GLY A 46 13.57 -8.08 1.82
C GLY A 46 14.70 -7.19 1.27
N MET A 47 15.28 -6.41 2.19
CA MET A 47 16.37 -5.47 1.93
C MET A 47 17.52 -5.67 2.90
N THR A 48 18.74 -5.36 2.45
CA THR A 48 19.89 -5.24 3.33
C THR A 48 19.80 -3.97 4.19
N PRO A 49 20.51 -3.89 5.33
CA PRO A 49 20.55 -2.67 6.15
C PRO A 49 21.03 -1.43 5.37
N GLU A 50 21.88 -1.62 4.37
CA GLU A 50 22.31 -0.52 3.51
C GLU A 50 21.21 -0.04 2.57
N GLN A 51 20.47 -0.96 1.96
CA GLN A 51 19.30 -0.63 1.12
C GLN A 51 18.22 0.09 1.95
N ILE A 52 17.97 -0.33 3.20
CA ILE A 52 17.02 0.36 4.09
C ILE A 52 17.46 1.81 4.31
N ARG A 53 18.74 2.05 4.60
CA ARG A 53 19.27 3.42 4.74
C ARG A 53 19.07 4.24 3.47
N GLN A 54 19.32 3.63 2.31
CA GLN A 54 19.18 4.29 1.02
C GLN A 54 17.73 4.70 0.71
N VAL A 55 16.76 3.82 0.98
CA VAL A 55 15.35 4.10 0.68
C VAL A 55 14.70 5.06 1.68
N THR A 56 15.27 5.20 2.88
CA THR A 56 14.75 6.09 3.93
C THR A 56 15.39 7.47 3.92
N ASP A 57 16.56 7.64 3.28
CA ASP A 57 17.27 8.92 3.22
C ASP A 57 16.89 9.69 1.93
N PRO A 58 16.18 10.84 2.07
CA PRO A 58 15.79 11.65 0.91
C PRO A 58 16.98 12.27 0.15
N PHE A 59 18.17 12.30 0.77
CA PHE A 59 19.40 12.87 0.21
C PHE A 59 20.37 11.80 -0.32
N TYR A 60 20.07 10.53 -0.14
CA TYR A 60 20.89 9.45 -0.66
C TYR A 60 20.73 9.36 -2.19
N THR A 61 21.55 10.09 -2.90
CA THR A 61 21.69 9.96 -4.35
C THR A 61 22.96 9.17 -4.67
N SER A 62 22.83 7.88 -4.97
CA SER A 62 23.89 7.19 -5.67
C SER A 62 24.07 7.89 -7.03
N ARG A 63 25.27 8.33 -7.36
CA ARG A 63 25.63 9.09 -8.58
C ARG A 63 25.44 8.36 -9.91
N THR A 64 24.66 7.29 -9.96
CA THR A 64 24.39 6.52 -11.18
C THR A 64 22.89 6.36 -11.39
N THR A 65 22.31 7.27 -12.18
CA THR A 65 21.18 7.10 -13.13
C THR A 65 19.90 6.39 -12.67
N ARG A 66 19.56 6.27 -11.40
CA ARG A 66 18.21 5.86 -10.97
C ARG A 66 17.61 6.94 -10.10
N LYS A 67 16.46 7.46 -10.53
CA LYS A 67 15.58 8.24 -9.65
C LYS A 67 15.29 7.36 -8.44
N VAL A 68 15.93 7.64 -7.30
CA VAL A 68 15.53 7.09 -6.03
C VAL A 68 14.10 7.58 -5.81
N GLY A 69 13.14 6.64 -5.67
CA GLY A 69 11.77 7.01 -5.38
C GLY A 69 11.72 7.76 -4.05
N LEU A 70 11.15 8.95 -4.04
CA LEU A 70 10.95 9.75 -2.82
C LEU A 70 9.75 9.24 -2.00
N GLY A 71 9.11 8.14 -2.45
CA GLY A 71 7.90 7.59 -1.84
C GLY A 71 8.06 7.23 -0.38
N VAL A 72 9.11 6.46 -0.04
CA VAL A 72 9.36 6.06 1.36
C VAL A 72 9.68 7.26 2.27
N PRO A 73 10.60 8.18 1.91
CA PRO A 73 10.84 9.39 2.70
C PRO A 73 9.61 10.27 2.86
N PHE A 74 8.79 10.44 1.82
CA PHE A 74 7.56 11.22 1.91
C PHE A 74 6.49 10.53 2.76
N PHE A 75 6.39 9.21 2.68
CA PHE A 75 5.47 8.45 3.52
C PHE A 75 5.84 8.54 5.00
N LYS A 76 7.13 8.43 5.31
CA LYS A 76 7.66 8.66 6.65
C LYS A 76 7.33 10.06 7.15
N PHE A 77 7.67 11.08 6.38
CA PHE A 77 7.39 12.47 6.73
C PHE A 77 5.89 12.71 6.96
N ALA A 78 5.04 12.18 6.07
CA ALA A 78 3.60 12.32 6.19
C ALA A 78 3.04 11.71 7.48
N ALA A 79 3.52 10.53 7.88
CA ALA A 79 3.09 9.89 9.11
C ALA A 79 3.58 10.67 10.36
N GLU A 80 4.87 11.00 10.41
CA GLU A 80 5.48 11.68 11.54
C GLU A 80 4.95 13.10 11.73
N SER A 81 4.60 13.83 10.65
CA SER A 81 4.02 15.18 10.71
C SER A 81 2.64 15.24 11.40
N THR A 82 1.94 14.11 11.49
CA THR A 82 0.67 14.00 12.21
C THR A 82 0.84 13.58 13.67
N GLY A 83 2.07 13.53 14.20
CA GLY A 83 2.35 12.96 15.51
C GLY A 83 2.28 11.43 15.55
N GLY A 84 2.19 10.79 14.39
CA GLY A 84 2.23 9.34 14.23
C GLY A 84 3.64 8.78 14.20
N SER A 85 3.81 7.59 13.61
CA SER A 85 5.09 6.90 13.55
C SER A 85 5.30 6.21 12.21
N PHE A 86 6.57 5.92 11.91
CA PHE A 86 6.96 5.16 10.73
C PHE A 86 8.06 4.17 11.08
N SER A 87 7.96 2.94 10.56
CA SER A 87 9.01 1.94 10.70
C SER A 87 9.17 1.11 9.44
N ILE A 88 10.39 0.61 9.22
CA ILE A 88 10.73 -0.41 8.22
C ILE A 88 11.48 -1.53 8.91
N GLU A 89 10.97 -2.74 8.77
CA GLU A 89 11.63 -3.97 9.18
C GLU A 89 11.87 -4.82 7.93
N SER A 90 13.11 -5.24 7.70
CA SER A 90 13.44 -5.99 6.50
C SER A 90 14.63 -6.90 6.73
N GLU A 91 14.56 -8.09 6.15
CA GLU A 91 15.64 -9.06 6.14
C GLU A 91 15.72 -9.70 4.73
N PRO A 92 16.92 -9.71 4.11
CA PRO A 92 17.09 -10.28 2.76
C PRO A 92 16.57 -11.72 2.68
N GLY A 93 15.72 -11.98 1.68
CA GLY A 93 15.11 -13.28 1.43
C GLY A 93 13.98 -13.67 2.39
N LYS A 94 13.62 -12.82 3.36
CA LYS A 94 12.47 -13.04 4.25
C LYS A 94 11.33 -12.07 3.98
N GLY A 95 11.66 -10.85 3.58
CA GLY A 95 10.68 -9.85 3.23
C GLY A 95 10.91 -8.49 3.88
N THR A 96 10.06 -7.55 3.53
CA THR A 96 10.02 -6.20 4.09
C THR A 96 8.65 -5.94 4.71
N MET A 97 8.62 -5.25 5.84
CA MET A 97 7.42 -4.68 6.42
C MET A 97 7.62 -3.18 6.63
N VAL A 98 6.76 -2.39 6.00
CA VAL A 98 6.67 -0.93 6.19
C VAL A 98 5.39 -0.65 6.96
N THR A 99 5.51 0.04 8.09
CA THR A 99 4.37 0.46 8.91
C THR A 99 4.36 1.97 9.04
N ALA A 100 3.24 2.59 8.68
CA ALA A 100 2.99 4.01 8.87
C ALA A 100 1.72 4.21 9.71
N VAL A 101 1.83 4.97 10.77
CA VAL A 101 0.71 5.31 11.67
C VAL A 101 0.49 6.80 11.64
N PHE A 102 -0.77 7.20 11.46
CA PHE A 102 -1.20 8.58 11.39
C PHE A 102 -2.20 8.87 12.52
N THR A 103 -2.16 10.07 13.08
CA THR A 103 -3.27 10.59 13.87
C THR A 103 -4.40 10.97 12.92
N LEU A 104 -5.54 10.29 13.05
CA LEU A 104 -6.61 10.32 12.03
C LEU A 104 -7.21 11.72 11.83
N ASN A 105 -7.44 12.47 12.90
CA ASN A 105 -8.06 13.80 12.86
C ASN A 105 -7.03 14.94 12.87
N HIS A 106 -5.73 14.66 12.65
CA HIS A 106 -4.72 15.71 12.62
C HIS A 106 -4.90 16.60 11.39
N ILE A 107 -4.77 17.92 11.57
CA ILE A 107 -5.01 18.92 10.52
C ILE A 107 -4.07 18.77 9.32
N ASP A 108 -2.84 18.33 9.56
CA ASP A 108 -1.83 18.10 8.51
C ASP A 108 -1.89 16.71 7.89
N ARG A 109 -2.83 15.85 8.33
CA ARG A 109 -3.00 14.56 7.72
C ARG A 109 -3.59 14.69 6.31
N MET A 110 -2.86 14.14 5.35
CA MET A 110 -3.38 13.99 3.99
C MET A 110 -4.60 13.05 4.00
N PRO A 111 -5.58 13.24 3.11
CA PRO A 111 -6.66 12.26 2.94
C PRO A 111 -6.08 10.89 2.57
N LEU A 112 -6.80 9.83 2.95
CA LEU A 112 -6.44 8.46 2.53
C LEU A 112 -6.41 8.36 1.00
N GLY A 113 -7.36 8.99 0.32
CA GLY A 113 -7.44 9.03 -1.12
C GLY A 113 -8.11 7.78 -1.73
N ASP A 114 -7.90 7.60 -3.02
CA ASP A 114 -8.56 6.54 -3.80
C ASP A 114 -7.78 5.20 -3.71
N MET A 115 -8.10 4.41 -2.69
CA MET A 115 -7.54 3.07 -2.54
C MET A 115 -8.03 2.10 -3.61
N THR A 116 -9.26 2.26 -4.12
CA THR A 116 -9.78 1.44 -5.23
C THR A 116 -8.91 1.60 -6.47
N ALA A 117 -8.65 2.85 -6.88
CA ALA A 117 -7.78 3.13 -8.02
C ALA A 117 -6.34 2.64 -7.78
N THR A 118 -5.82 2.80 -6.57
CA THR A 118 -4.46 2.36 -6.20
C THR A 118 -4.31 0.85 -6.32
N ILE A 119 -5.18 0.07 -5.68
CA ILE A 119 -5.12 -1.40 -5.72
C ILE A 119 -5.38 -1.92 -7.14
N HIS A 120 -6.36 -1.35 -7.82
CA HIS A 120 -6.63 -1.70 -9.21
C HIS A 120 -5.40 -1.45 -10.10
N THR A 121 -4.73 -0.31 -9.98
CA THR A 121 -3.53 0.03 -10.75
C THR A 121 -2.39 -0.97 -10.50
N LEU A 122 -2.16 -1.34 -9.25
CA LEU A 122 -1.16 -2.35 -8.90
C LEU A 122 -1.44 -3.71 -9.55
N ILE A 123 -2.68 -4.19 -9.46
CA ILE A 123 -3.07 -5.49 -10.03
C ILE A 123 -2.94 -5.48 -11.56
N GLN A 124 -3.39 -4.40 -12.22
CA GLN A 124 -3.33 -4.28 -13.68
C GLN A 124 -1.90 -4.09 -14.20
N GLY A 125 -1.08 -3.34 -13.46
CA GLY A 125 0.30 -3.03 -13.84
C GLY A 125 1.29 -4.16 -13.61
N HIS A 126 0.98 -5.08 -12.70
CA HIS A 126 1.90 -6.14 -12.28
C HIS A 126 1.25 -7.53 -12.31
N PRO A 127 0.92 -8.06 -13.51
CA PRO A 127 0.18 -9.33 -13.65
C PRO A 127 0.94 -10.55 -13.12
N ALA A 128 2.25 -10.45 -12.90
CA ALA A 128 3.08 -11.54 -12.36
C ALA A 128 3.20 -11.49 -10.83
N THR A 129 2.73 -10.43 -10.18
CA THR A 129 2.77 -10.27 -8.72
C THR A 129 1.38 -10.54 -8.15
N ASP A 130 1.30 -11.24 -7.04
CA ASP A 130 0.08 -11.37 -6.28
C ASP A 130 -0.08 -10.26 -5.24
N PHE A 131 -1.33 -9.87 -5.01
CA PHE A 131 -1.68 -8.83 -4.05
C PHE A 131 -2.72 -9.35 -3.06
N LEU A 132 -2.48 -9.08 -1.78
CA LEU A 132 -3.48 -9.21 -0.72
C LEU A 132 -3.78 -7.81 -0.18
N TYR A 133 -4.97 -7.32 -0.41
CA TYR A 133 -5.45 -6.05 0.13
C TYR A 133 -6.45 -6.30 1.25
N VAL A 134 -6.25 -5.64 2.38
CA VAL A 134 -7.15 -5.68 3.54
C VAL A 134 -7.50 -4.25 3.93
N TYR A 135 -8.78 -3.93 3.97
CA TYR A 135 -9.30 -2.66 4.45
C TYR A 135 -10.17 -2.89 5.68
N ARG A 136 -9.81 -2.23 6.77
CA ARG A 136 -10.54 -2.27 8.04
C ARG A 136 -11.05 -0.90 8.42
N CYS A 137 -12.26 -0.86 8.95
CA CYS A 137 -12.81 0.34 9.59
C CYS A 137 -13.61 -0.10 10.82
N SER A 138 -13.13 0.28 12.01
CA SER A 138 -13.70 -0.18 13.28
C SER A 138 -13.77 -1.71 13.34
N ASN A 139 -14.98 -2.28 13.38
CA ASN A 139 -15.21 -3.73 13.50
C ASN A 139 -15.45 -4.43 12.14
N LYS A 140 -15.39 -3.69 11.04
CA LYS A 140 -15.64 -4.24 9.71
C LYS A 140 -14.34 -4.40 8.95
N GLU A 141 -14.30 -5.43 8.11
CA GLU A 141 -13.16 -5.74 7.27
C GLU A 141 -13.64 -6.22 5.90
N VAL A 142 -12.90 -5.83 4.88
CA VAL A 142 -12.96 -6.42 3.54
C VAL A 142 -11.56 -6.80 3.09
N SER A 143 -11.44 -7.91 2.39
CA SER A 143 -10.18 -8.33 1.79
C SER A 143 -10.35 -8.72 0.32
N LEU A 144 -9.27 -8.56 -0.44
CA LEU A 144 -9.15 -9.03 -1.80
C LEU A 144 -7.79 -9.72 -1.96
N ASP A 145 -7.82 -11.02 -2.29
CA ASP A 145 -6.63 -11.82 -2.54
C ASP A 145 -6.60 -12.27 -4.00
N THR A 146 -5.61 -11.80 -4.77
CA THR A 146 -5.49 -12.16 -6.18
C THR A 146 -5.18 -13.63 -6.41
N ARG A 147 -4.58 -14.31 -5.43
CA ARG A 147 -4.31 -15.77 -5.50
C ARG A 147 -5.61 -16.57 -5.50
N GLU A 148 -6.57 -16.18 -4.64
CA GLU A 148 -7.90 -16.80 -4.61
C GLU A 148 -8.65 -16.52 -5.91
N MET A 149 -8.56 -15.30 -6.42
CA MET A 149 -9.17 -14.95 -7.71
C MET A 149 -8.59 -15.78 -8.85
N ARG A 150 -7.27 -15.93 -8.94
CA ARG A 150 -6.63 -16.76 -9.96
C ARG A 150 -7.06 -18.22 -9.87
N ALA A 151 -7.21 -18.75 -8.66
CA ALA A 151 -7.70 -20.12 -8.45
C ALA A 151 -9.12 -20.33 -9.00
N ILE A 152 -9.98 -19.31 -8.91
CA ILE A 152 -11.35 -19.35 -9.44
C ILE A 152 -11.39 -19.11 -10.95
N LEU A 153 -10.60 -18.15 -11.44
CA LEU A 153 -10.61 -17.72 -12.85
C LEU A 153 -9.88 -18.68 -13.80
N GLY A 154 -9.00 -19.54 -13.27
CA GLY A 154 -8.18 -20.44 -14.09
C GLY A 154 -7.29 -19.65 -15.07
N ASP A 155 -7.50 -19.88 -16.37
CA ASP A 155 -6.68 -19.27 -17.43
C ASP A 155 -7.09 -17.83 -17.78
N VAL A 156 -8.18 -17.29 -17.18
CA VAL A 156 -8.61 -15.92 -17.45
C VAL A 156 -7.71 -14.95 -16.69
N PRO A 157 -7.01 -14.02 -17.38
CA PRO A 157 -6.11 -13.09 -16.72
C PRO A 157 -6.88 -12.03 -15.91
N LEU A 158 -6.30 -11.59 -14.77
CA LEU A 158 -6.87 -10.50 -13.96
C LEU A 158 -6.96 -9.16 -14.72
N THR A 159 -6.22 -9.04 -15.83
CA THR A 159 -6.22 -7.86 -16.71
C THR A 159 -7.32 -7.90 -17.78
N ALA A 160 -8.11 -8.99 -17.87
CA ALA A 160 -9.24 -9.04 -18.78
C ALA A 160 -10.25 -7.91 -18.46
N PRO A 161 -10.84 -7.25 -19.46
CA PRO A 161 -11.70 -6.07 -19.24
C PRO A 161 -12.85 -6.33 -18.26
N GLU A 162 -13.49 -7.49 -18.34
CA GLU A 162 -14.60 -7.88 -17.47
C GLU A 162 -14.14 -8.06 -16.02
N ILE A 163 -12.96 -8.68 -15.84
CA ILE A 163 -12.36 -8.88 -14.50
C ILE A 163 -11.87 -7.54 -13.93
N SER A 164 -11.28 -6.70 -14.76
CA SER A 164 -10.86 -5.34 -14.39
C SER A 164 -12.04 -4.50 -13.90
N SER A 165 -13.18 -4.56 -14.60
CA SER A 165 -14.42 -3.87 -14.18
C SER A 165 -14.94 -4.44 -12.86
N TYR A 166 -15.05 -5.76 -12.75
CA TYR A 166 -15.47 -6.43 -11.53
C TYR A 166 -14.62 -6.05 -10.32
N LEU A 167 -13.29 -6.00 -10.47
CA LEU A 167 -12.38 -5.61 -9.40
C LEU A 167 -12.66 -4.19 -8.88
N LYS A 168 -12.92 -3.24 -9.78
CA LYS A 168 -13.26 -1.86 -9.38
C LYS A 168 -14.58 -1.81 -8.63
N ASP A 169 -15.60 -2.50 -9.12
CA ASP A 169 -16.92 -2.54 -8.51
C ASP A 169 -16.83 -3.19 -7.14
N TYR A 170 -16.16 -4.36 -7.04
CA TYR A 170 -15.94 -5.07 -5.79
C TYR A 170 -15.23 -4.19 -4.74
N LEU A 171 -14.12 -3.56 -5.09
CA LEU A 171 -13.37 -2.70 -4.17
C LEU A 171 -14.19 -1.48 -3.72
N THR A 172 -14.96 -0.88 -4.63
CA THR A 172 -15.77 0.31 -4.36
C THR A 172 -16.93 -0.02 -3.43
N GLU A 173 -17.69 -1.06 -3.74
CA GLU A 173 -18.87 -1.47 -2.98
C GLU A 173 -18.49 -1.94 -1.58
N ASN A 174 -17.47 -2.79 -1.47
CA ASN A 174 -17.03 -3.32 -0.19
C ASN A 174 -16.38 -2.25 0.70
N LYS A 175 -15.66 -1.26 0.12
CA LYS A 175 -15.19 -0.10 0.89
C LYS A 175 -16.37 0.67 1.47
N LEU A 176 -17.38 0.95 0.64
CA LEU A 176 -18.59 1.66 1.06
C LEU A 176 -19.32 0.93 2.19
N GLU A 177 -19.43 -0.39 2.11
CA GLU A 177 -20.05 -1.22 3.16
C GLU A 177 -19.21 -1.23 4.44
N THR A 178 -17.88 -1.17 4.32
CA THR A 178 -16.96 -1.23 5.45
C THR A 178 -16.92 0.07 6.23
N ASP A 179 -16.83 1.21 5.57
CA ASP A 179 -16.68 2.54 6.20
C ASP A 179 -17.92 3.43 6.16
N GLY A 180 -19.03 2.93 5.57
CA GLY A 180 -20.28 3.67 5.45
C GLY A 180 -20.18 4.91 4.53
N GLY A 181 -19.18 4.94 3.65
CA GLY A 181 -18.94 6.08 2.75
C GLY A 181 -18.15 7.22 3.40
N SER A 182 -17.53 6.96 4.55
CA SER A 182 -16.67 7.94 5.21
C SER A 182 -15.44 8.28 4.36
N VAL A 183 -15.07 9.55 4.38
CA VAL A 183 -13.88 10.06 3.70
C VAL A 183 -12.81 10.29 4.76
N TYR A 184 -11.78 9.47 4.73
CA TYR A 184 -10.66 9.55 5.66
C TYR A 184 -9.42 10.18 5.04
#